data_bc2725b6e9a5f3224f2cad19449de0c6
#
_entry.id   bc2725b6e9a5f3224f2cad19449de0c6
#
_cell.length_a   1.000
_cell.length_b   1.000
_cell.length_c   1.000
_cell.angle_alpha   90.00
_cell.angle_beta   90.00
_cell.angle_gamma   90.00
#
_symmetry.space_group_name_H-M   'P 1'
#
loop_
_entity.id
_entity.type
_entity.pdbx_description
1 polymer ?
#
loop_
_entity_poly.entity_id
_entity_poly.type
_entity_poly.pdbx_seq_one_letter_code
_entity_poly.pdbx_strand_id
1 'polypeptide(L)'
;MDGILTKKQENVLRVIKQYYLENGYAPSLAELQQELGISTKRGVVVHLLALEKKGYIFRTSEPRGIHMVEKDDEIVYDYLVGIPILGYANAGTPLVSAQEENIGVLKVEESIVGQRDNLFSLIVKGDSMDLAEIDGKKIVNGSYIIVQKDADIENEDIVVAIVDNCATVKRFKKTKDMIILYPN
;
A
#
# COMPACT_ATOMS: atom_id res chain seq x y z
N MET A 1 -29.24 1.36 8.75
CA MET A 1 -29.12 -0.12 8.58
C MET A 1 -28.09 -0.35 7.49
N ASP A 2 -26.87 -0.61 7.91
CA ASP A 2 -25.74 -0.81 7.00
C ASP A 2 -25.85 -2.24 6.47
N GLY A 3 -26.30 -2.35 5.23
CA GLY A 3 -26.50 -3.64 4.60
C GLY A 3 -25.17 -4.22 4.13
N ILE A 4 -24.83 -5.42 4.59
CA ILE A 4 -23.71 -6.22 4.09
C ILE A 4 -23.74 -6.26 2.55
N LEU A 5 -22.61 -5.98 1.91
CA LEU A 5 -22.49 -6.06 0.45
C LEU A 5 -22.53 -7.53 0.00
N THR A 6 -23.10 -7.76 -1.17
CA THR A 6 -22.93 -9.05 -1.84
C THR A 6 -21.58 -9.07 -2.56
N LYS A 7 -21.01 -10.24 -2.82
CA LYS A 7 -19.74 -10.40 -3.56
C LYS A 7 -19.71 -9.62 -4.88
N LYS A 8 -20.85 -9.51 -5.58
CA LYS A 8 -20.96 -8.72 -6.81
C LYS A 8 -20.89 -7.22 -6.53
N GLN A 9 -21.54 -6.73 -5.47
CA GLN A 9 -21.50 -5.33 -5.06
C GLN A 9 -20.12 -4.92 -4.55
N GLU A 10 -19.45 -5.77 -3.79
CA GLU A 10 -18.06 -5.59 -3.37
C GLU A 10 -17.13 -5.44 -4.57
N ASN A 11 -17.26 -6.33 -5.56
CA ASN A 11 -16.46 -6.23 -6.78
C ASN A 11 -16.70 -4.91 -7.54
N VAL A 12 -17.96 -4.46 -7.67
CA VAL A 12 -18.26 -3.18 -8.31
C VAL A 12 -17.64 -2.02 -7.54
N LEU A 13 -17.76 -2.00 -6.22
CA LEU A 13 -17.16 -0.99 -5.36
C LEU A 13 -15.63 -0.97 -5.48
N ARG A 14 -14.99 -2.14 -5.49
CA ARG A 14 -13.55 -2.31 -5.68
C ARG A 14 -13.10 -1.73 -7.02
N VAL A 15 -13.79 -2.04 -8.11
CA VAL A 15 -13.45 -1.51 -9.44
C VAL A 15 -13.58 0.01 -9.49
N ILE A 16 -14.61 0.59 -8.87
CA ILE A 16 -14.75 2.06 -8.78
C ILE A 16 -13.55 2.67 -8.03
N LYS A 17 -13.17 2.10 -6.89
CA LYS A 17 -12.03 2.57 -6.09
C LYS A 17 -10.72 2.49 -6.86
N GLN A 18 -10.44 1.34 -7.47
CA GLN A 18 -9.23 1.13 -8.25
C GLN A 18 -9.13 2.13 -9.41
N TYR A 19 -10.23 2.35 -10.13
CA TYR A 19 -10.26 3.33 -11.21
C TYR A 19 -9.95 4.74 -10.73
N TYR A 20 -10.47 5.12 -9.55
CA TYR A 20 -10.15 6.40 -8.92
C TYR A 20 -8.67 6.55 -8.58
N LEU A 21 -8.04 5.50 -8.03
CA LEU A 21 -6.62 5.51 -7.69
C LEU A 21 -5.72 5.63 -8.93
N GLU A 22 -6.09 4.96 -10.01
CA GLU A 22 -5.31 4.94 -11.24
C GLU A 22 -5.45 6.21 -12.07
N ASN A 23 -6.64 6.82 -12.08
CA ASN A 23 -6.98 7.91 -13.01
C ASN A 23 -7.20 9.26 -12.32
N GLY A 24 -7.42 9.31 -11.01
CA GLY A 24 -7.70 10.54 -10.25
C GLY A 24 -9.14 11.04 -10.38
N TYR A 25 -10.03 10.30 -11.07
CA TYR A 25 -11.45 10.63 -11.25
C TYR A 25 -12.33 9.39 -11.37
N ALA A 26 -13.65 9.57 -11.18
CA ALA A 26 -14.61 8.48 -11.24
C ALA A 26 -14.72 7.85 -12.63
N PRO A 27 -14.95 6.52 -12.72
CA PRO A 27 -15.28 5.87 -13.99
C PRO A 27 -16.65 6.32 -14.51
N SER A 28 -16.78 6.39 -15.82
CA SER A 28 -18.08 6.49 -16.50
C SER A 28 -18.81 5.15 -16.48
N LEU A 29 -20.11 5.14 -16.78
CA LEU A 29 -20.87 3.89 -16.91
C LEU A 29 -20.33 2.95 -18.00
N ALA A 30 -19.73 3.50 -19.07
CA ALA A 30 -19.15 2.70 -20.14
C ALA A 30 -17.86 2.01 -19.70
N GLU A 31 -16.99 2.73 -19.00
CA GLU A 31 -15.77 2.18 -18.41
C GLU A 31 -16.09 1.11 -17.36
N LEU A 32 -17.04 1.37 -16.45
CA LEU A 32 -17.48 0.35 -15.50
C LEU A 32 -18.09 -0.88 -16.18
N GLN A 33 -18.83 -0.70 -17.27
CA GLN A 33 -19.37 -1.80 -18.04
C GLN A 33 -18.25 -2.68 -18.59
N GLN A 34 -17.20 -2.08 -19.12
CA GLN A 34 -16.02 -2.76 -19.68
C GLN A 34 -15.24 -3.48 -18.58
N GLU A 35 -14.87 -2.77 -17.51
CA GLU A 35 -14.08 -3.30 -16.39
C GLU A 35 -14.77 -4.47 -15.66
N LEU A 36 -16.08 -4.40 -15.54
CA LEU A 36 -16.88 -5.43 -14.86
C LEU A 36 -17.33 -6.57 -15.77
N GLY A 37 -17.10 -6.49 -17.09
CA GLY A 37 -17.59 -7.47 -18.05
C GLY A 37 -19.13 -7.57 -18.10
N ILE A 38 -19.85 -6.50 -17.75
CA ILE A 38 -21.31 -6.47 -17.72
C ILE A 38 -21.85 -6.14 -19.11
N SER A 39 -22.79 -6.92 -19.62
CA SER A 39 -23.29 -6.80 -21.00
C SER A 39 -24.04 -5.50 -21.29
N THR A 40 -24.59 -4.82 -20.28
CA THR A 40 -25.41 -3.63 -20.47
C THR A 40 -25.15 -2.54 -19.43
N LYS A 41 -25.23 -1.27 -19.84
CA LYS A 41 -25.16 -0.12 -18.93
C LYS A 41 -26.24 -0.18 -17.83
N ARG A 42 -27.41 -0.72 -18.16
CA ARG A 42 -28.50 -0.89 -17.19
C ARG A 42 -28.11 -1.86 -16.05
N GLY A 43 -27.36 -2.93 -16.37
CA GLY A 43 -26.82 -3.85 -15.36
C GLY A 43 -25.85 -3.14 -14.39
N VAL A 44 -25.00 -2.26 -14.91
CA VAL A 44 -24.12 -1.44 -14.06
C VAL A 44 -24.94 -0.53 -13.15
N VAL A 45 -25.95 0.16 -13.70
CA VAL A 45 -26.81 1.07 -12.91
C VAL A 45 -27.52 0.34 -11.76
N VAL A 46 -27.98 -0.88 -11.95
CA VAL A 46 -28.60 -1.67 -10.88
C VAL A 46 -27.64 -1.89 -9.70
N HIS A 47 -26.38 -2.17 -9.97
CA HIS A 47 -25.36 -2.33 -8.92
C HIS A 47 -25.04 -1.00 -8.23
N LEU A 48 -24.94 0.09 -9.01
CA LEU A 48 -24.72 1.43 -8.45
C LEU A 48 -25.89 1.87 -7.55
N LEU A 49 -27.13 1.64 -7.96
CA LEU A 49 -28.31 1.92 -7.13
C LEU A 49 -28.29 1.14 -5.81
N ALA A 50 -27.84 -0.11 -5.84
CA ALA A 50 -27.72 -0.92 -4.64
C ALA A 50 -26.62 -0.41 -3.69
N LEU A 51 -25.47 0.04 -4.23
CA LEU A 51 -24.40 0.66 -3.47
C LEU A 51 -24.82 2.01 -2.87
N GLU A 52 -25.53 2.82 -3.65
CA GLU A 52 -26.08 4.10 -3.22
C GLU A 52 -27.12 3.94 -2.11
N LYS A 53 -28.07 3.00 -2.26
CA LYS A 53 -29.06 2.66 -1.23
C LYS A 53 -28.41 2.20 0.07
N LYS A 54 -27.26 1.54 0.00
CA LYS A 54 -26.48 1.08 1.16
C LYS A 54 -25.52 2.15 1.68
N GLY A 55 -25.45 3.33 1.02
CA GLY A 55 -24.66 4.48 1.43
C GLY A 55 -23.16 4.33 1.20
N TYR A 56 -22.70 3.51 0.26
CA TYR A 56 -21.29 3.38 -0.11
C TYR A 56 -20.84 4.38 -1.15
N ILE A 57 -21.79 4.86 -1.96
CA ILE A 57 -21.58 5.89 -2.97
C ILE A 57 -22.77 6.84 -2.96
N PHE A 58 -22.59 8.03 -3.51
CA PHE A 58 -23.68 8.87 -3.99
C PHE A 58 -23.42 9.27 -5.44
N ARG A 59 -24.46 9.61 -6.19
CA ARG A 59 -24.34 9.96 -7.60
C ARG A 59 -24.97 11.32 -7.87
N THR A 60 -24.29 12.07 -8.73
CA THR A 60 -24.82 13.33 -9.30
C THR A 60 -25.24 13.11 -10.76
N SER A 61 -25.92 14.08 -11.34
CA SER A 61 -26.28 14.08 -12.76
C SER A 61 -25.13 14.44 -13.70
N GLU A 62 -23.98 14.78 -13.15
CA GLU A 62 -22.79 15.16 -13.91
C GLU A 62 -22.10 13.96 -14.57
N PRO A 63 -21.37 14.18 -15.68
CA PRO A 63 -20.49 13.17 -16.22
C PRO A 63 -19.48 12.70 -15.15
N ARG A 64 -19.32 11.38 -14.98
CA ARG A 64 -18.46 10.81 -13.93
C ARG A 64 -18.89 11.16 -12.50
N GLY A 65 -20.18 11.46 -12.30
CA GLY A 65 -20.75 11.87 -11.02
C GLY A 65 -20.94 10.74 -10.01
N ILE A 66 -20.03 9.77 -9.94
CA ILE A 66 -20.00 8.73 -8.91
C ILE A 66 -19.02 9.19 -7.83
N HIS A 67 -19.51 9.40 -6.63
CA HIS A 67 -18.71 9.83 -5.49
C HIS A 67 -18.73 8.76 -4.41
N MET A 68 -17.57 8.48 -3.84
CA MET A 68 -17.45 7.60 -2.70
C MET A 68 -17.99 8.30 -1.46
N VAL A 69 -18.77 7.59 -0.66
CA VAL A 69 -19.11 8.06 0.69
C VAL A 69 -17.99 7.58 1.61
N GLU A 70 -17.27 8.50 2.20
CA GLU A 70 -16.37 8.21 3.31
C GLU A 70 -17.26 7.82 4.49
N LYS A 71 -17.49 6.54 4.67
CA LYS A 71 -17.99 6.02 5.93
C LYS A 71 -16.79 5.85 6.84
N ASP A 72 -16.86 6.51 7.98
CA ASP A 72 -15.88 6.32 9.02
C ASP A 72 -15.58 4.81 9.19
N ASP A 73 -14.37 4.47 8.88
CA ASP A 73 -13.55 3.37 9.34
C ASP A 73 -13.85 1.88 9.02
N GLU A 74 -15.01 1.45 8.48
CA GLU A 74 -15.22 -0.02 8.45
C GLU A 74 -15.14 -0.74 7.10
N ILE A 75 -15.13 -0.09 5.92
CA ILE A 75 -15.28 -0.80 4.63
C ILE A 75 -14.18 -0.54 3.59
N VAL A 76 -13.34 0.43 3.79
CA VAL A 76 -12.15 0.64 2.95
C VAL A 76 -11.02 -0.34 3.34
N TYR A 77 -11.14 -1.02 4.47
CA TYR A 77 -10.05 -1.70 5.15
C TYR A 77 -9.99 -3.22 5.02
N ASP A 78 -11.00 -3.87 4.44
CA ASP A 78 -10.98 -5.34 4.28
C ASP A 78 -9.87 -5.84 3.32
N TYR A 79 -9.21 -4.91 2.61
CA TYR A 79 -8.07 -5.22 1.72
C TYR A 79 -6.80 -4.43 2.08
N LEU A 80 -6.85 -3.60 3.12
CA LEU A 80 -5.69 -2.85 3.58
C LEU A 80 -5.15 -3.44 4.88
N VAL A 81 -3.92 -3.89 4.82
CA VAL A 81 -3.17 -4.30 6.00
C VAL A 81 -2.51 -3.07 6.63
N GLY A 82 -2.71 -2.89 7.92
CA GLY A 82 -2.05 -1.84 8.69
C GLY A 82 -0.64 -2.28 9.10
N ILE A 83 0.38 -1.64 8.56
CA ILE A 83 1.79 -1.89 8.90
C ILE A 83 2.26 -0.79 9.86
N PRO A 84 2.71 -1.10 11.08
CA PRO A 84 3.19 -0.08 12.02
C PRO A 84 4.43 0.62 11.47
N ILE A 85 4.49 1.95 11.55
CA ILE A 85 5.65 2.75 11.18
C ILE A 85 6.49 2.94 12.45
N LEU A 86 7.62 2.24 12.56
CA LEU A 86 8.44 2.21 13.76
C LEU A 86 9.52 3.31 13.82
N GLY A 87 9.64 4.12 12.78
CA GLY A 87 10.63 5.20 12.76
C GLY A 87 11.26 5.42 11.42
N TYR A 88 12.54 5.75 11.44
CA TYR A 88 13.35 6.11 10.27
C TYR A 88 14.49 5.14 10.06
N ALA A 89 14.82 4.88 8.80
CA ALA A 89 16.03 4.17 8.40
C ALA A 89 16.96 5.14 7.66
N ASN A 90 18.21 5.24 8.10
CA ASN A 90 19.18 6.09 7.44
C ASN A 90 19.79 5.37 6.24
N ALA A 91 19.79 6.02 5.09
CA ALA A 91 20.52 5.55 3.92
C ALA A 91 21.99 6.01 3.91
N GLY A 92 22.38 6.91 4.82
CA GLY A 92 23.75 7.43 5.00
C GLY A 92 24.39 7.01 6.33
N THR A 93 25.19 7.89 6.92
CA THR A 93 25.76 7.73 8.26
C THR A 93 24.68 7.72 9.34
N PRO A 94 24.79 6.85 10.35
CA PRO A 94 23.81 6.77 11.43
C PRO A 94 23.73 8.09 12.19
N LEU A 95 22.60 8.78 12.09
CA LEU A 95 22.29 9.97 12.87
C LEU A 95 21.05 9.68 13.68
N VAL A 96 21.22 9.47 14.99
CA VAL A 96 20.15 9.33 16.01
C VAL A 96 19.57 7.93 16.21
N SER A 97 19.48 7.54 17.49
CA SER A 97 18.96 6.26 17.98
C SER A 97 17.61 5.90 17.37
N ALA A 98 17.48 4.64 16.95
CA ALA A 98 16.20 4.02 16.66
C ALA A 98 15.40 3.91 17.99
N GLN A 99 14.78 5.00 18.42
CA GLN A 99 13.69 4.90 19.36
C GLN A 99 12.51 4.35 18.58
N GLU A 100 11.92 3.28 19.07
CA GLU A 100 10.64 2.75 18.60
C GLU A 100 9.55 3.79 18.90
N GLU A 101 9.53 4.88 18.15
CA GLU A 101 8.42 5.80 18.14
C GLU A 101 7.41 5.26 17.13
N ASN A 102 6.32 4.72 17.63
CA ASN A 102 5.19 4.37 16.78
C ASN A 102 4.64 5.67 16.16
N ILE A 103 5.17 6.04 14.98
CA ILE A 103 4.84 7.28 14.28
C ILE A 103 3.44 7.20 13.67
N GLY A 104 2.92 5.98 13.46
CA GLY A 104 1.62 5.76 12.85
C GLY A 104 1.50 4.39 12.19
N VAL A 105 0.53 4.26 11.31
CA VAL A 105 0.24 3.02 10.59
C VAL A 105 0.23 3.31 9.09
N LEU A 106 1.06 2.61 8.33
CA LEU A 106 1.03 2.59 6.87
C LEU A 106 -0.05 1.60 6.42
N LYS A 107 -1.02 2.08 5.67
CA LYS A 107 -2.08 1.24 5.10
C LYS A 107 -1.70 0.85 3.68
N VAL A 108 -1.58 -0.44 3.42
CA VAL A 108 -1.20 -0.99 2.11
C VAL A 108 -2.16 -2.10 1.71
N GLU A 109 -2.31 -2.31 0.42
CA GLU A 109 -3.10 -3.44 -0.08
C GLU A 109 -2.47 -4.77 0.35
N GLU A 110 -3.30 -5.73 0.75
CA GLU A 110 -2.85 -7.08 1.12
C GLU A 110 -2.05 -7.74 0.01
N SER A 111 -2.37 -7.44 -1.25
CA SER A 111 -1.63 -7.92 -2.44
C SER A 111 -0.15 -7.54 -2.44
N ILE A 112 0.22 -6.41 -1.82
CA ILE A 112 1.61 -5.94 -1.73
C ILE A 112 2.42 -6.76 -0.73
N VAL A 113 1.80 -7.14 0.37
CA VAL A 113 2.48 -7.83 1.47
C VAL A 113 2.25 -9.33 1.47
N GLY A 114 1.17 -9.80 0.84
CA GLY A 114 0.79 -11.21 0.80
C GLY A 114 0.58 -11.79 2.20
N GLN A 115 0.92 -13.06 2.37
CA GLN A 115 0.80 -13.77 3.66
C GLN A 115 2.07 -13.66 4.53
N ARG A 116 2.78 -12.52 4.47
CA ARG A 116 3.97 -12.31 5.28
C ARG A 116 3.60 -11.82 6.67
N ASP A 117 4.20 -12.42 7.67
CA ASP A 117 4.05 -12.04 9.08
C ASP A 117 5.19 -11.13 9.56
N ASN A 118 5.02 -10.53 10.73
CA ASN A 118 6.03 -9.71 11.40
C ASN A 118 6.54 -8.53 10.56
N LEU A 119 5.60 -7.85 9.87
CA LEU A 119 5.91 -6.70 9.05
C LEU A 119 5.91 -5.41 9.85
N PHE A 120 6.84 -4.53 9.54
CA PHE A 120 6.87 -3.14 9.98
C PHE A 120 7.33 -2.22 8.85
N SER A 121 7.13 -0.93 9.00
CA SER A 121 7.56 0.07 8.02
C SER A 121 8.54 1.05 8.65
N LEU A 122 9.45 1.55 7.82
CA LEU A 122 10.36 2.64 8.14
C LEU A 122 10.30 3.70 7.04
N ILE A 123 10.62 4.95 7.40
CA ILE A 123 10.77 6.05 6.45
C ILE A 123 12.27 6.23 6.16
N VAL A 124 12.65 6.15 4.90
CA VAL A 124 14.05 6.29 4.47
C VAL A 124 14.50 7.75 4.60
N LYS A 125 15.66 7.96 5.20
CA LYS A 125 16.36 9.26 5.25
C LYS A 125 17.73 9.15 4.59
N GLY A 126 18.02 10.04 3.65
CA GLY A 126 19.26 10.07 2.89
C GLY A 126 19.14 9.42 1.52
N ASP A 127 20.26 9.39 0.78
CA ASP A 127 20.34 9.14 -0.65
C ASP A 127 21.24 7.97 -1.04
N SER A 128 21.94 7.33 -0.10
CA SER A 128 22.92 6.25 -0.40
C SER A 128 22.32 4.99 -1.03
N MET A 129 21.02 4.93 -1.20
CA MET A 129 20.27 3.85 -1.83
C MET A 129 19.47 4.32 -3.07
N ASP A 130 19.74 5.50 -3.59
CA ASP A 130 18.99 6.11 -4.72
C ASP A 130 19.05 5.30 -6.02
N LEU A 131 20.06 4.46 -6.15
CA LEU A 131 20.21 3.54 -7.29
C LEU A 131 19.57 2.18 -7.04
N ALA A 132 19.14 1.90 -5.81
CA ALA A 132 18.47 0.64 -5.47
C ALA A 132 17.01 0.67 -5.91
N GLU A 133 16.57 -0.45 -6.42
CA GLU A 133 15.17 -0.66 -6.80
C GLU A 133 14.64 -1.93 -6.14
N ILE A 134 13.41 -1.86 -5.65
CA ILE A 134 12.61 -2.99 -5.19
C ILE A 134 11.33 -3.00 -6.02
N ASP A 135 11.06 -4.09 -6.71
CA ASP A 135 9.89 -4.25 -7.59
C ASP A 135 9.74 -3.10 -8.61
N GLY A 136 10.88 -2.64 -9.18
CA GLY A 136 10.93 -1.55 -10.15
C GLY A 136 10.73 -0.15 -9.56
N LYS A 137 10.70 0.00 -8.24
CA LYS A 137 10.57 1.29 -7.55
C LYS A 137 11.88 1.65 -6.86
N LYS A 138 12.34 2.88 -7.06
CA LYS A 138 13.55 3.40 -6.41
C LYS A 138 13.34 3.67 -4.93
N ILE A 139 14.39 3.43 -4.14
CA ILE A 139 14.43 3.78 -2.73
C ILE A 139 15.04 5.19 -2.61
N VAL A 140 14.19 6.19 -2.45
CA VAL A 140 14.62 7.59 -2.31
C VAL A 140 14.31 8.14 -0.92
N ASN A 141 14.89 9.29 -0.60
CA ASN A 141 14.59 9.98 0.65
C ASN A 141 13.08 10.23 0.80
N GLY A 142 12.51 9.85 1.94
CA GLY A 142 11.07 9.91 2.22
C GLY A 142 10.28 8.66 1.79
N SER A 143 10.90 7.69 1.13
CA SER A 143 10.23 6.42 0.80
C SER A 143 9.82 5.68 2.05
N TYR A 144 8.62 5.10 2.04
CA TYR A 144 8.22 4.08 3.00
C TYR A 144 8.72 2.72 2.51
N ILE A 145 9.47 2.02 3.35
CA ILE A 145 9.88 0.64 3.10
C ILE A 145 9.15 -0.28 4.05
N ILE A 146 8.68 -1.42 3.54
CA ILE A 146 8.08 -2.49 4.35
C ILE A 146 9.15 -3.54 4.56
N VAL A 147 9.35 -3.89 5.81
CA VAL A 147 10.41 -4.79 6.26
C VAL A 147 9.78 -5.99 6.94
N GLN A 148 10.22 -7.17 6.57
CA GLN A 148 9.88 -8.41 7.28
C GLN A 148 10.96 -8.67 8.32
N LYS A 149 10.55 -8.77 9.59
CA LYS A 149 11.44 -9.13 10.67
C LYS A 149 11.78 -10.62 10.59
N ASP A 150 13.02 -10.96 10.89
CA ASP A 150 13.52 -12.34 10.96
C ASP A 150 13.34 -13.14 9.64
N ALA A 151 13.41 -12.47 8.50
CA ALA A 151 13.40 -13.11 7.19
C ALA A 151 14.74 -13.80 6.92
N ASP A 152 14.70 -14.88 6.15
CA ASP A 152 15.92 -15.48 5.59
C ASP A 152 16.56 -14.50 4.61
N ILE A 153 17.87 -14.28 4.78
CA ILE A 153 18.61 -13.26 4.03
C ILE A 153 19.64 -13.94 3.13
N GLU A 154 19.63 -13.58 1.86
CA GLU A 154 20.61 -14.01 0.86
C GLU A 154 21.57 -12.87 0.48
N ASN A 155 22.68 -13.22 -0.18
CA ASN A 155 23.59 -12.22 -0.72
C ASN A 155 22.87 -11.38 -1.78
N GLU A 156 23.16 -10.09 -1.80
CA GLU A 156 22.60 -9.07 -2.66
C GLU A 156 21.19 -8.57 -2.23
N ASP A 157 20.61 -9.14 -1.18
CA ASP A 157 19.35 -8.61 -0.63
C ASP A 157 19.52 -7.19 -0.07
N ILE A 158 18.45 -6.42 -0.18
CA ILE A 158 18.35 -5.13 0.49
C ILE A 158 17.78 -5.38 1.89
N VAL A 159 18.56 -5.03 2.90
CA VAL A 159 18.23 -5.28 4.29
C VAL A 159 18.18 -4.00 5.11
N VAL A 160 17.44 -4.05 6.19
CA VAL A 160 17.55 -3.08 7.28
C VAL A 160 18.44 -3.71 8.36
N ALA A 161 19.59 -3.12 8.58
CA ALA A 161 20.52 -3.53 9.63
C ALA A 161 20.50 -2.52 10.79
N ILE A 162 20.63 -3.01 12.00
CA ILE A 162 20.84 -2.18 13.19
C ILE A 162 22.33 -2.11 13.48
N VAL A 163 22.91 -0.95 13.34
CA VAL A 163 24.33 -0.67 13.61
C VAL A 163 24.39 0.49 14.59
N ASP A 164 25.05 0.31 15.72
CA ASP A 164 25.16 1.33 16.78
C ASP A 164 23.81 1.94 17.18
N ASN A 165 22.80 1.11 17.40
CA ASN A 165 21.41 1.48 17.70
C ASN A 165 20.70 2.31 16.60
N CYS A 166 21.21 2.31 15.38
CA CYS A 166 20.61 3.02 14.26
C CYS A 166 20.19 2.05 13.16
N ALA A 167 18.96 2.20 12.68
CA ALA A 167 18.50 1.46 11.51
C ALA A 167 19.12 2.04 10.23
N THR A 168 19.72 1.19 9.41
CA THR A 168 20.31 1.57 8.12
C THR A 168 19.88 0.62 7.02
N VAL A 169 19.59 1.15 5.82
CA VAL A 169 19.25 0.37 4.63
C VAL A 169 20.50 0.15 3.81
N LYS A 170 20.84 -1.10 3.54
CA LYS A 170 22.05 -1.47 2.79
C LYS A 170 21.82 -2.76 1.99
N ARG A 171 22.69 -3.02 1.02
CA ARG A 171 22.84 -4.35 0.45
C ARG A 171 23.65 -5.24 1.37
N PHE A 172 23.24 -6.49 1.44
CA PHE A 172 23.84 -7.49 2.29
C PHE A 172 24.76 -8.42 1.47
N LYS A 173 25.94 -8.68 2.02
CA LYS A 173 26.83 -9.71 1.51
C LYS A 173 27.51 -10.45 2.65
N LYS A 174 27.37 -11.75 2.66
CA LYS A 174 28.04 -12.63 3.62
C LYS A 174 29.16 -13.37 2.92
N THR A 175 30.35 -13.32 3.50
CA THR A 175 31.52 -14.13 3.12
C THR A 175 31.78 -15.16 4.21
N LYS A 176 32.85 -15.99 4.08
CA LYS A 176 33.22 -16.95 5.12
C LYS A 176 33.54 -16.30 6.46
N ASP A 177 34.13 -15.10 6.43
CA ASP A 177 34.74 -14.48 7.60
C ASP A 177 34.05 -13.19 8.05
N MET A 178 33.17 -12.59 7.23
CA MET A 178 32.57 -11.30 7.53
C MET A 178 31.22 -11.08 6.86
N ILE A 179 30.44 -10.14 7.44
CA ILE A 179 29.26 -9.54 6.84
C ILE A 179 29.63 -8.16 6.32
N ILE A 180 29.27 -7.85 5.09
CA ILE A 180 29.51 -6.57 4.45
C ILE A 180 28.14 -5.93 4.16
N LEU A 181 27.99 -4.69 4.59
CA LEU A 181 26.84 -3.84 4.30
C LEU A 181 27.32 -2.69 3.40
N TYR A 182 26.77 -2.56 2.21
CA TYR A 182 27.22 -1.55 1.26
C TYR A 182 26.07 -0.79 0.61
N PRO A 183 26.28 0.48 0.20
CA PRO A 183 25.29 1.27 -0.51
C PRO A 183 25.08 0.74 -1.92
N ASN A 184 24.04 1.25 -2.59
CA ASN A 184 23.75 0.94 -3.99
C ASN A 184 23.93 2.17 -4.85
#